data_563c1dd0e9019cef13421555e3a85066
#
_entry.id   563c1dd0e9019cef13421555e3a85066
#
_cell.length_a   1.000
_cell.length_b   1.000
_cell.length_c   1.000
_cell.angle_alpha   90.00
_cell.angle_beta   90.00
_cell.angle_gamma   90.00
#
_symmetry.space_group_name_H-M   'P 1'
#
loop_
_entity.id
_entity.type
_entity.pdbx_description
1 polymer ?
#
loop_
_entity_poly.entity_id
_entity_poly.type
_entity_poly.pdbx_seq_one_letter_code
_entity_poly.pdbx_strand_id
1 'polypeptide(L)'
;MFGLIGHSTSFEEARSKALSLGFPEYAEGDLDMWCSAPPVLVERIALTSPTGQTIEGAYIDSCFVPEMLSRFKTARRKVLNAMELAQKSGIDITALGGFTSIIFENFNLLKEQQIRATTLDWQRFTTGNTHTAWVICRQVETNAPALGIDLSQATVAVVGATGDIGSAVCRWLSQRKGVKELLLVARQQQPLVELQAELGGGRILSLDEALPEADVVVWVASLPQTLTIDAANLRSPCLMIDGGYPKNLNSKASGDGIHVLKGGIVEFGSDIGWQMMEVAEMEKPQRQMFACFAEAILLEFEGIHTNFSWGRNNISLDKMDLIGAASLRHGFQALGLTAAMASA
;
A
#
# COMPACT_ATOMS: atom_id res chain seq x y z
N MET A 1 19.36 -3.41 9.51
CA MET A 1 19.23 -2.46 8.36
C MET A 1 17.97 -2.79 7.58
N PHE A 2 17.12 -1.80 7.30
CA PHE A 2 15.90 -2.01 6.49
C PHE A 2 16.16 -1.90 4.99
N GLY A 3 15.30 -2.51 4.19
CA GLY A 3 15.31 -2.42 2.73
C GLY A 3 13.94 -2.07 2.18
N LEU A 4 13.93 -1.31 1.09
CA LEU A 4 12.73 -0.95 0.35
C LEU A 4 12.93 -1.36 -1.10
N ILE A 5 12.13 -2.29 -1.61
CA ILE A 5 12.17 -2.69 -3.02
C ILE A 5 10.99 -2.03 -3.73
N GLY A 6 11.33 -1.12 -4.64
CA GLY A 6 10.36 -0.43 -5.48
C GLY A 6 10.54 -0.72 -6.96
N HIS A 7 9.83 0.05 -7.77
CA HIS A 7 9.82 -0.02 -9.22
C HIS A 7 9.36 1.32 -9.80
N SER A 8 9.61 1.56 -11.08
CA SER A 8 9.01 2.70 -11.79
C SER A 8 7.54 2.45 -12.13
N THR A 9 6.73 3.52 -12.18
CA THR A 9 5.28 3.43 -12.41
C THR A 9 4.92 3.18 -13.87
N SER A 10 5.88 3.41 -14.78
CA SER A 10 5.76 3.13 -16.22
C SER A 10 7.14 2.89 -16.84
N PHE A 11 7.14 2.31 -18.04
CA PHE A 11 8.36 2.14 -18.82
C PHE A 11 8.96 3.50 -19.25
N GLU A 12 8.11 4.49 -19.52
CA GLU A 12 8.56 5.85 -19.84
C GLU A 12 9.33 6.49 -18.68
N GLU A 13 8.80 6.37 -17.46
CA GLU A 13 9.48 6.82 -16.24
C GLU A 13 10.81 6.06 -16.05
N ALA A 14 10.82 4.75 -16.23
CA ALA A 14 12.03 3.94 -16.11
C ALA A 14 13.11 4.38 -17.10
N ARG A 15 12.75 4.67 -18.35
CA ARG A 15 13.67 5.22 -19.35
C ARG A 15 14.22 6.59 -18.95
N SER A 16 13.36 7.47 -18.44
CA SER A 16 13.78 8.79 -17.96
C SER A 16 14.78 8.71 -16.81
N LYS A 17 14.65 7.69 -15.96
CA LYS A 17 15.56 7.44 -14.84
C LYS A 17 16.79 6.58 -15.21
N ALA A 18 16.87 6.06 -16.43
CA ALA A 18 17.91 5.10 -16.81
C ALA A 18 19.33 5.61 -16.56
N LEU A 19 19.61 6.90 -16.82
CA LEU A 19 20.90 7.52 -16.56
C LEU A 19 21.24 7.56 -15.07
N SER A 20 20.29 7.99 -14.24
CA SER A 20 20.46 8.06 -12.78
C SER A 20 20.56 6.68 -12.12
N LEU A 21 19.94 5.68 -12.74
CA LEU A 21 20.03 4.27 -12.32
C LEU A 21 21.32 3.57 -12.80
N GLY A 22 22.18 4.27 -13.57
CA GLY A 22 23.43 3.71 -14.09
C GLY A 22 23.27 2.86 -15.35
N PHE A 23 22.21 3.07 -16.13
CA PHE A 23 21.91 2.33 -17.36
C PHE A 23 21.76 3.27 -18.58
N PRO A 24 22.82 3.96 -18.98
CA PRO A 24 22.73 4.88 -20.11
C PRO A 24 22.28 4.20 -21.42
N GLU A 25 22.65 2.93 -21.61
CA GLU A 25 22.28 2.14 -22.77
C GLU A 25 20.78 1.83 -22.87
N TYR A 26 20.07 1.89 -21.73
CA TYR A 26 18.62 1.63 -21.70
C TYR A 26 17.75 2.91 -21.86
N ALA A 27 18.34 4.09 -21.80
CA ALA A 27 17.60 5.35 -21.91
C ALA A 27 16.85 5.45 -23.25
N GLU A 28 17.44 4.92 -24.33
CA GLU A 28 16.82 4.87 -25.67
C GLU A 28 16.35 3.45 -26.06
N GLY A 29 16.55 2.47 -25.18
CA GLY A 29 16.20 1.08 -25.41
C GLY A 29 14.70 0.81 -25.42
N ASP A 30 14.32 -0.36 -25.87
CA ASP A 30 12.96 -0.88 -25.81
C ASP A 30 12.69 -1.68 -24.52
N LEU A 31 11.45 -2.12 -24.36
CA LEU A 31 11.05 -2.93 -23.20
C LEU A 31 11.77 -4.28 -23.15
N ASP A 32 12.14 -4.86 -24.29
CA ASP A 32 12.87 -6.15 -24.32
C ASP A 32 14.26 -6.00 -23.73
N MET A 33 14.96 -4.95 -24.09
CA MET A 33 16.24 -4.58 -23.51
C MET A 33 16.11 -4.35 -22.01
N TRP A 34 15.09 -3.56 -21.56
CA TRP A 34 14.84 -3.29 -20.14
C TRP A 34 14.54 -4.56 -19.34
N CYS A 35 13.95 -5.58 -19.95
CA CYS A 35 13.74 -6.88 -19.29
C CYS A 35 15.05 -7.53 -18.81
N SER A 36 16.21 -7.19 -19.35
CA SER A 36 17.51 -7.70 -18.93
C SER A 36 18.21 -6.83 -17.89
N ALA A 37 17.79 -5.58 -17.65
CA ALA A 37 18.40 -4.68 -16.68
C ALA A 37 18.44 -5.32 -15.28
N PRO A 38 19.59 -5.34 -14.56
CA PRO A 38 19.66 -5.84 -13.20
C PRO A 38 18.99 -4.90 -12.20
N PRO A 39 18.64 -5.36 -10.99
CA PRO A 39 18.22 -4.48 -9.91
C PRO A 39 19.38 -3.61 -9.44
N VAL A 40 19.07 -2.42 -8.93
CA VAL A 40 20.07 -1.44 -8.47
C VAL A 40 19.79 -1.01 -7.05
N LEU A 41 20.82 -1.04 -6.19
CA LEU A 41 20.78 -0.32 -4.94
C LEU A 41 21.00 1.17 -5.26
N VAL A 42 19.92 1.93 -5.23
CA VAL A 42 19.90 3.32 -5.69
C VAL A 42 20.41 4.26 -4.62
N GLU A 43 20.02 4.03 -3.37
CA GLU A 43 20.28 4.99 -2.30
C GLU A 43 20.40 4.28 -0.95
N ARG A 44 21.27 4.81 -0.06
CA ARG A 44 21.31 4.49 1.36
C ARG A 44 20.65 5.61 2.15
N ILE A 45 19.91 5.23 3.18
CA ILE A 45 19.05 6.13 3.95
C ILE A 45 19.39 5.96 5.43
N ALA A 46 19.50 7.07 6.16
CA ALA A 46 19.56 7.08 7.61
C ALA A 46 18.38 7.85 8.16
N LEU A 47 17.64 7.25 9.09
CA LEU A 47 16.46 7.84 9.71
C LEU A 47 16.64 7.92 11.21
N THR A 48 16.35 9.10 11.79
CA THR A 48 16.32 9.29 13.24
C THR A 48 14.89 9.55 13.68
N SER A 49 14.35 8.70 14.54
CA SER A 49 13.01 8.86 15.09
C SER A 49 12.97 9.92 16.18
N PRO A 50 11.79 10.42 16.56
CA PRO A 50 11.64 11.32 17.71
C PRO A 50 12.13 10.75 19.05
N THR A 51 12.30 9.42 19.14
CA THR A 51 12.89 8.76 20.32
C THR A 51 14.40 8.93 20.41
N GLY A 52 15.04 9.50 19.39
CA GLY A 52 16.49 9.62 19.27
C GLY A 52 17.18 8.38 18.69
N GLN A 53 16.46 7.31 18.39
CA GLN A 53 17.00 6.12 17.75
C GLN A 53 17.26 6.39 16.26
N THR A 54 18.44 6.01 15.79
CA THR A 54 18.83 6.10 14.36
C THR A 54 18.97 4.69 13.81
N ILE A 55 18.40 4.48 12.62
CA ILE A 55 18.51 3.26 11.83
C ILE A 55 19.02 3.57 10.43
N GLU A 56 19.59 2.55 9.78
CA GLU A 56 20.05 2.65 8.40
C GLU A 56 19.26 1.70 7.50
N GLY A 57 19.14 2.09 6.25
CA GLY A 57 18.47 1.29 5.22
C GLY A 57 18.92 1.61 3.81
N ALA A 58 18.26 0.98 2.85
CA ALA A 58 18.53 1.19 1.43
C ALA A 58 17.26 1.08 0.59
N TYR A 59 17.20 1.89 -0.48
CA TYR A 59 16.23 1.73 -1.55
C TYR A 59 16.84 0.96 -2.71
N ILE A 60 16.13 -0.06 -3.18
CA ILE A 60 16.50 -0.90 -4.30
C ILE A 60 15.43 -0.77 -5.38
N ASP A 61 15.81 -0.31 -6.56
CA ASP A 61 14.94 -0.38 -7.74
C ASP A 61 15.07 -1.76 -8.37
N SER A 62 13.94 -2.46 -8.50
CA SER A 62 13.89 -3.77 -9.12
C SER A 62 14.04 -3.72 -10.63
N CYS A 63 14.04 -2.53 -11.23
CA CYS A 63 13.94 -2.31 -12.66
C CYS A 63 12.76 -3.07 -13.30
N PHE A 64 11.72 -3.28 -12.52
CA PHE A 64 10.42 -3.75 -12.97
C PHE A 64 9.58 -2.55 -13.42
N VAL A 65 8.74 -2.77 -14.42
CA VAL A 65 7.72 -1.81 -14.86
C VAL A 65 6.39 -2.55 -15.10
N PRO A 66 5.22 -1.90 -14.90
CA PRO A 66 3.91 -2.54 -15.03
C PRO A 66 3.66 -3.20 -16.39
N GLU A 67 4.26 -2.69 -17.46
CA GLU A 67 4.17 -3.25 -18.80
C GLU A 67 4.73 -4.69 -18.89
N MET A 68 5.60 -5.07 -17.95
CA MET A 68 6.11 -6.44 -17.83
C MET A 68 5.10 -7.43 -17.23
N LEU A 69 3.96 -6.97 -16.73
CA LEU A 69 2.93 -7.87 -16.17
C LEU A 69 2.39 -8.86 -17.23
N SER A 70 2.36 -8.46 -18.49
CA SER A 70 2.07 -9.37 -19.61
C SER A 70 3.12 -10.49 -19.78
N ARG A 71 4.32 -10.31 -19.21
CA ARG A 71 5.46 -11.23 -19.20
C ARG A 71 5.74 -11.70 -17.77
N PHE A 72 4.77 -12.30 -17.12
CA PHE A 72 4.77 -12.59 -15.69
C PHE A 72 6.05 -13.28 -15.18
N LYS A 73 6.64 -14.20 -15.94
CA LYS A 73 7.90 -14.87 -15.58
C LYS A 73 9.07 -13.88 -15.48
N THR A 74 9.12 -12.89 -16.38
CA THR A 74 10.14 -11.83 -16.35
C THR A 74 9.91 -10.89 -15.18
N ALA A 75 8.68 -10.40 -15.01
CA ALA A 75 8.30 -9.56 -13.87
C ALA A 75 8.72 -10.19 -12.54
N ARG A 76 8.37 -11.45 -12.33
CA ARG A 76 8.73 -12.20 -11.13
C ARG A 76 10.25 -12.33 -10.94
N ARG A 77 11.00 -12.66 -12.00
CA ARG A 77 12.46 -12.74 -11.94
C ARG A 77 13.10 -11.42 -11.55
N LYS A 78 12.57 -10.28 -12.05
CA LYS A 78 13.05 -8.94 -11.69
C LYS A 78 12.95 -8.72 -10.17
N VAL A 79 11.79 -9.02 -9.59
CA VAL A 79 11.60 -8.85 -8.14
C VAL A 79 12.47 -9.82 -7.34
N LEU A 80 12.58 -11.09 -7.75
CA LEU A 80 13.46 -12.07 -7.09
C LEU A 80 14.93 -11.61 -7.10
N ASN A 81 15.42 -11.08 -8.21
CA ASN A 81 16.79 -10.57 -8.30
C ASN A 81 17.01 -9.38 -7.34
N ALA A 82 16.00 -8.51 -7.18
CA ALA A 82 16.06 -7.41 -6.22
C ALA A 82 16.05 -7.91 -4.76
N MET A 83 15.27 -8.94 -4.46
CA MET A 83 15.28 -9.60 -3.14
C MET A 83 16.64 -10.25 -2.85
N GLU A 84 17.25 -10.92 -3.84
CA GLU A 84 18.60 -11.46 -3.69
C GLU A 84 19.64 -10.36 -3.46
N LEU A 85 19.53 -9.23 -4.16
CA LEU A 85 20.40 -8.07 -3.94
C LEU A 85 20.26 -7.55 -2.53
N ALA A 86 19.03 -7.39 -2.02
CA ALA A 86 18.77 -6.95 -0.65
C ALA A 86 19.44 -7.89 0.37
N GLN A 87 19.24 -9.20 0.23
CA GLN A 87 19.84 -10.19 1.13
C GLN A 87 21.37 -10.17 1.07
N LYS A 88 21.98 -10.11 -0.13
CA LYS A 88 23.43 -10.02 -0.33
C LYS A 88 24.03 -8.73 0.23
N SER A 89 23.24 -7.65 0.28
CA SER A 89 23.64 -6.37 0.86
C SER A 89 23.53 -6.32 2.40
N GLY A 90 23.18 -7.45 3.05
CA GLY A 90 23.10 -7.55 4.50
C GLY A 90 21.87 -6.87 5.09
N ILE A 91 20.79 -6.69 4.33
CA ILE A 91 19.54 -6.10 4.79
C ILE A 91 18.77 -7.14 5.60
N ASP A 92 18.27 -6.74 6.79
CA ASP A 92 17.64 -7.63 7.77
C ASP A 92 16.15 -7.80 7.55
N ILE A 93 15.45 -6.74 7.15
CA ILE A 93 14.02 -6.74 6.83
C ILE A 93 13.75 -5.85 5.61
N THR A 94 12.99 -6.34 4.63
CA THR A 94 12.75 -5.64 3.37
C THR A 94 11.26 -5.59 3.03
N ALA A 95 10.74 -4.39 2.75
CA ALA A 95 9.39 -4.22 2.21
C ALA A 95 9.38 -4.37 0.69
N LEU A 96 8.37 -5.08 0.19
CA LEU A 96 8.01 -5.14 -1.22
C LEU A 96 6.91 -4.09 -1.48
N GLY A 97 7.21 -3.02 -2.22
CA GLY A 97 6.29 -1.92 -2.47
C GLY A 97 5.52 -2.04 -3.78
N GLY A 98 4.25 -1.60 -3.79
CA GLY A 98 3.45 -1.54 -5.00
C GLY A 98 3.31 -2.88 -5.73
N PHE A 99 3.53 -2.91 -7.04
CA PHE A 99 3.42 -4.14 -7.84
C PHE A 99 4.39 -5.23 -7.44
N THR A 100 5.51 -4.91 -6.78
CA THR A 100 6.47 -5.96 -6.35
C THR A 100 5.86 -6.89 -5.30
N SER A 101 4.96 -6.39 -4.44
CA SER A 101 4.18 -7.21 -3.51
C SER A 101 3.08 -8.01 -4.23
N ILE A 102 2.35 -7.37 -5.14
CA ILE A 102 1.23 -7.98 -5.87
C ILE A 102 1.67 -9.20 -6.69
N ILE A 103 2.87 -9.15 -7.28
CA ILE A 103 3.45 -10.28 -8.02
C ILE A 103 3.56 -11.54 -7.15
N PHE A 104 3.72 -11.37 -5.84
CA PHE A 104 3.91 -12.45 -4.88
C PHE A 104 2.72 -12.68 -3.93
N GLU A 105 1.60 -11.97 -4.06
CA GLU A 105 0.42 -12.15 -3.21
C GLU A 105 -0.13 -13.59 -3.23
N ASN A 106 -0.03 -14.29 -4.35
CA ASN A 106 -0.39 -15.70 -4.46
C ASN A 106 0.74 -16.63 -3.96
N PHE A 107 1.17 -16.43 -2.73
CA PHE A 107 2.27 -17.15 -2.08
C PHE A 107 2.16 -18.68 -2.15
N ASN A 108 0.94 -19.24 -2.26
CA ASN A 108 0.75 -20.68 -2.39
C ASN A 108 1.34 -21.25 -3.70
N LEU A 109 1.39 -20.46 -4.77
CA LEU A 109 2.06 -20.85 -6.01
C LEU A 109 3.58 -20.85 -5.90
N LEU A 110 4.13 -20.07 -4.97
CA LEU A 110 5.57 -19.98 -4.72
C LEU A 110 6.07 -21.05 -3.75
N LYS A 111 5.21 -21.53 -2.82
CA LYS A 111 5.61 -22.49 -1.78
C LYS A 111 6.16 -23.79 -2.34
N GLU A 112 5.66 -24.28 -3.47
CA GLU A 112 5.96 -25.66 -3.87
C GLU A 112 7.09 -25.81 -4.91
N GLN A 113 7.29 -24.86 -5.81
CA GLN A 113 8.20 -25.08 -6.94
C GLN A 113 9.41 -24.16 -7.03
N GLN A 114 9.40 -22.98 -6.40
CA GLN A 114 10.45 -21.97 -6.61
C GLN A 114 11.19 -21.52 -5.35
N ILE A 115 10.56 -21.58 -4.18
CA ILE A 115 11.25 -21.31 -2.92
C ILE A 115 12.37 -22.33 -2.69
N ARG A 116 12.17 -23.56 -3.12
CA ARG A 116 13.19 -24.63 -3.04
C ARG A 116 14.41 -24.41 -3.95
N ALA A 117 14.29 -23.52 -4.93
CA ALA A 117 15.35 -23.23 -5.89
C ALA A 117 16.15 -21.95 -5.56
N THR A 118 15.74 -21.18 -4.55
CA THR A 118 16.39 -19.93 -4.16
C THR A 118 17.04 -20.07 -2.78
N THR A 119 18.16 -19.39 -2.58
CA THR A 119 18.83 -19.23 -1.28
C THR A 119 18.23 -18.11 -0.44
N LEU A 120 17.05 -17.59 -0.84
CA LEU A 120 16.39 -16.49 -0.16
C LEU A 120 15.81 -16.94 1.19
N ASP A 121 16.12 -16.17 2.22
CA ASP A 121 15.45 -16.21 3.50
C ASP A 121 14.15 -15.37 3.43
N TRP A 122 13.04 -16.03 3.17
CA TRP A 122 11.73 -15.40 2.99
C TRP A 122 11.23 -14.70 4.24
N GLN A 123 11.76 -15.02 5.41
CA GLN A 123 11.41 -14.33 6.66
C GLN A 123 11.88 -12.87 6.67
N ARG A 124 12.86 -12.53 5.87
CA ARG A 124 13.38 -11.15 5.75
C ARG A 124 12.55 -10.22 4.86
N PHE A 125 11.40 -10.68 4.37
CA PHE A 125 10.57 -9.88 3.45
C PHE A 125 9.16 -9.72 3.98
N THR A 126 8.61 -8.52 3.79
CA THR A 126 7.23 -8.18 4.13
C THR A 126 6.56 -7.43 2.98
N THR A 127 5.23 -7.43 2.91
CA THR A 127 4.47 -6.67 1.89
C THR A 127 4.07 -5.27 2.36
N GLY A 128 4.19 -4.98 3.65
CA GLY A 128 3.73 -3.71 4.22
C GLY A 128 2.21 -3.57 4.35
N ASN A 129 1.47 -4.63 4.06
CA ASN A 129 0.01 -4.57 4.02
C ASN A 129 -0.61 -4.36 5.41
N THR A 130 0.04 -4.80 6.51
CA THR A 130 -0.46 -4.59 7.87
C THR A 130 -0.45 -3.12 8.24
N HIS A 131 0.67 -2.43 7.99
CA HIS A 131 0.77 -1.00 8.27
C HIS A 131 -0.14 -0.20 7.32
N THR A 132 -0.25 -0.61 6.05
CA THR A 132 -1.18 0.03 5.11
C THR A 132 -2.63 -0.08 5.58
N ALA A 133 -3.06 -1.26 6.06
CA ALA A 133 -4.40 -1.45 6.61
C ALA A 133 -4.62 -0.57 7.84
N TRP A 134 -3.65 -0.52 8.76
CA TRP A 134 -3.73 0.36 9.93
C TRP A 134 -3.86 1.84 9.54
N VAL A 135 -3.02 2.32 8.61
CA VAL A 135 -3.06 3.71 8.12
C VAL A 135 -4.43 4.06 7.54
N ILE A 136 -4.99 3.18 6.70
CA ILE A 136 -6.34 3.38 6.12
C ILE A 136 -7.39 3.45 7.22
N CYS A 137 -7.34 2.55 8.21
CA CYS A 137 -8.25 2.59 9.36
C CYS A 137 -8.13 3.90 10.16
N ARG A 138 -6.89 4.38 10.38
CA ARG A 138 -6.67 5.69 11.02
C ARG A 138 -7.21 6.84 10.18
N GLN A 139 -7.06 6.78 8.86
CA GLN A 139 -7.61 7.78 7.95
C GLN A 139 -9.15 7.83 8.04
N VAL A 140 -9.82 6.68 8.11
CA VAL A 140 -11.27 6.63 8.36
C VAL A 140 -11.61 7.26 9.71
N GLU A 141 -10.92 6.82 10.76
CA GLU A 141 -11.20 7.23 12.15
C GLU A 141 -11.03 8.73 12.38
N THR A 142 -10.02 9.34 11.75
CA THR A 142 -9.72 10.76 11.97
C THR A 142 -10.49 11.69 11.05
N ASN A 143 -10.77 11.28 9.82
CA ASN A 143 -11.34 12.18 8.81
C ASN A 143 -12.86 12.11 8.71
N ALA A 144 -13.49 10.96 9.00
CA ALA A 144 -14.96 10.87 8.98
C ALA A 144 -15.62 11.85 9.99
N PRO A 145 -15.19 11.91 11.27
CA PRO A 145 -15.74 12.90 12.21
C PRO A 145 -15.46 14.35 11.81
N ALA A 146 -14.32 14.64 11.16
CA ALA A 146 -13.99 15.98 10.67
C ALA A 146 -14.98 16.48 9.60
N LEU A 147 -15.66 15.55 8.91
CA LEU A 147 -16.72 15.81 7.93
C LEU A 147 -18.12 15.68 8.52
N GLY A 148 -18.26 15.55 9.85
CA GLY A 148 -19.54 15.35 10.52
C GLY A 148 -20.15 13.94 10.37
N ILE A 149 -19.36 12.96 9.90
CA ILE A 149 -19.80 11.58 9.74
C ILE A 149 -19.55 10.82 11.05
N ASP A 150 -20.63 10.46 11.77
CA ASP A 150 -20.55 9.58 12.93
C ASP A 150 -20.41 8.11 12.49
N LEU A 151 -19.24 7.53 12.72
CA LEU A 151 -18.95 6.16 12.30
C LEU A 151 -19.92 5.14 12.90
N SER A 152 -20.46 5.37 14.10
CA SER A 152 -21.43 4.48 14.73
C SER A 152 -22.79 4.45 14.01
N GLN A 153 -23.08 5.47 13.20
CA GLN A 153 -24.29 5.59 12.39
C GLN A 153 -24.00 5.48 10.89
N ALA A 154 -22.73 5.35 10.52
CA ALA A 154 -22.32 5.38 9.13
C ALA A 154 -22.45 4.01 8.44
N THR A 155 -22.80 4.06 7.17
CA THR A 155 -22.67 2.96 6.22
C THR A 155 -21.31 3.06 5.53
N VAL A 156 -20.48 2.03 5.68
CA VAL A 156 -19.12 2.00 5.13
C VAL A 156 -19.01 0.95 4.03
N ALA A 157 -18.65 1.36 2.82
CA ALA A 157 -18.36 0.44 1.72
C ALA A 157 -16.86 0.14 1.66
N VAL A 158 -16.49 -1.14 1.58
CA VAL A 158 -15.12 -1.57 1.34
C VAL A 158 -15.03 -2.24 -0.04
N VAL A 159 -14.41 -1.54 -0.98
CA VAL A 159 -14.18 -2.02 -2.36
C VAL A 159 -12.84 -2.72 -2.44
N GLY A 160 -12.87 -4.00 -2.75
CA GLY A 160 -11.73 -4.90 -2.60
C GLY A 160 -11.73 -5.64 -1.26
N ALA A 161 -12.91 -5.83 -0.66
CA ALA A 161 -13.11 -6.40 0.68
C ALA A 161 -12.42 -7.76 0.92
N THR A 162 -12.24 -8.57 -0.11
CA THR A 162 -11.62 -9.91 -0.02
C THR A 162 -10.10 -9.93 -0.17
N GLY A 163 -9.49 -8.77 -0.45
CA GLY A 163 -8.02 -8.63 -0.46
C GLY A 163 -7.44 -8.59 0.95
N ASP A 164 -6.12 -8.73 1.08
CA ASP A 164 -5.44 -8.74 2.38
C ASP A 164 -5.75 -7.47 3.19
N ILE A 165 -5.55 -6.29 2.59
CA ILE A 165 -5.85 -5.00 3.23
C ILE A 165 -7.36 -4.87 3.47
N GLY A 166 -8.19 -5.17 2.45
CA GLY A 166 -9.65 -5.00 2.53
C GLY A 166 -10.28 -5.84 3.63
N SER A 167 -9.90 -7.11 3.76
CA SER A 167 -10.41 -7.99 4.81
C SER A 167 -9.98 -7.53 6.22
N ALA A 168 -8.75 -7.01 6.36
CA ALA A 168 -8.27 -6.45 7.61
C ALA A 168 -9.04 -5.17 8.01
N VAL A 169 -9.31 -4.28 7.05
CA VAL A 169 -10.15 -3.09 7.25
C VAL A 169 -11.58 -3.48 7.65
N CYS A 170 -12.17 -4.48 6.98
CA CYS A 170 -13.51 -4.97 7.33
C CYS A 170 -13.56 -5.52 8.78
N ARG A 171 -12.57 -6.31 9.19
CA ARG A 171 -12.46 -6.80 10.58
C ARG A 171 -12.37 -5.64 11.57
N TRP A 172 -11.55 -4.65 11.27
CA TRP A 172 -11.36 -3.50 12.15
C TRP A 172 -12.65 -2.67 12.26
N LEU A 173 -13.33 -2.37 11.15
CA LEU A 173 -14.60 -1.63 11.13
C LEU A 173 -15.68 -2.36 11.91
N SER A 174 -15.80 -3.67 11.76
CA SER A 174 -16.78 -4.50 12.45
C SER A 174 -16.46 -4.64 13.95
N GLN A 175 -15.23 -5.04 14.29
CA GLN A 175 -14.91 -5.48 15.65
C GLN A 175 -14.42 -4.35 16.57
N ARG A 176 -13.78 -3.30 16.03
CA ARG A 176 -13.20 -2.22 16.83
C ARG A 176 -14.02 -0.93 16.78
N LYS A 177 -14.74 -0.67 15.69
CA LYS A 177 -15.52 0.57 15.52
C LYS A 177 -17.01 0.37 15.62
N GLY A 178 -17.51 -0.82 15.25
CA GLY A 178 -18.94 -1.10 15.32
C GLY A 178 -19.75 -0.14 14.43
N VAL A 179 -19.33 0.02 13.17
CA VAL A 179 -20.07 0.83 12.19
C VAL A 179 -21.50 0.30 12.04
N LYS A 180 -22.45 1.17 11.72
CA LYS A 180 -23.86 0.79 11.58
C LYS A 180 -24.04 -0.29 10.54
N GLU A 181 -23.42 -0.14 9.40
CA GLU A 181 -23.52 -1.09 8.30
C GLU A 181 -22.22 -1.18 7.51
N LEU A 182 -21.85 -2.39 7.11
CA LEU A 182 -20.69 -2.67 6.28
C LEU A 182 -21.14 -3.24 4.94
N LEU A 183 -20.75 -2.59 3.84
CA LEU A 183 -21.02 -3.03 2.48
C LEU A 183 -19.74 -3.65 1.92
N LEU A 184 -19.81 -4.93 1.56
CA LEU A 184 -18.69 -5.74 1.09
C LEU A 184 -18.74 -5.83 -0.43
N VAL A 185 -17.74 -5.25 -1.10
CA VAL A 185 -17.65 -5.22 -2.56
C VAL A 185 -16.36 -5.88 -3.04
N ALA A 186 -16.47 -6.93 -3.84
CA ALA A 186 -15.34 -7.58 -4.52
C ALA A 186 -15.82 -8.39 -5.74
N ARG A 187 -14.88 -8.80 -6.59
CA ARG A 187 -15.21 -9.53 -7.84
C ARG A 187 -15.62 -10.98 -7.61
N GLN A 188 -15.08 -11.62 -6.57
CA GLN A 188 -15.30 -13.05 -6.32
C GLN A 188 -16.33 -13.24 -5.21
N GLN A 189 -17.43 -13.90 -5.53
CA GLN A 189 -18.57 -14.10 -4.62
C GLN A 189 -18.22 -14.99 -3.44
N GLN A 190 -17.56 -16.14 -3.67
CA GLN A 190 -17.29 -17.12 -2.61
C GLN A 190 -16.46 -16.53 -1.47
N PRO A 191 -15.33 -15.83 -1.70
CA PRO A 191 -14.58 -15.17 -0.63
C PRO A 191 -15.37 -14.06 0.10
N LEU A 192 -16.33 -13.40 -0.57
CA LEU A 192 -17.23 -12.42 0.09
C LEU A 192 -18.15 -13.10 1.09
N VAL A 193 -18.74 -14.24 0.72
CA VAL A 193 -19.62 -15.01 1.62
C VAL A 193 -18.83 -15.52 2.84
N GLU A 194 -17.60 -15.98 2.63
CA GLU A 194 -16.73 -16.43 3.71
C GLU A 194 -16.39 -15.28 4.67
N LEU A 195 -16.04 -14.10 4.13
CA LEU A 195 -15.75 -12.91 4.92
C LEU A 195 -17.00 -12.42 5.67
N GLN A 196 -18.16 -12.38 5.02
CA GLN A 196 -19.44 -12.01 5.66
C GLN A 196 -19.75 -12.92 6.84
N ALA A 197 -19.58 -14.23 6.68
CA ALA A 197 -19.78 -15.22 7.75
C ALA A 197 -18.79 -15.02 8.91
N GLU A 198 -17.50 -14.75 8.60
CA GLU A 198 -16.46 -14.46 9.58
C GLU A 198 -16.80 -13.20 10.40
N LEU A 199 -17.29 -12.15 9.75
CA LEU A 199 -17.64 -10.87 10.39
C LEU A 199 -18.94 -10.94 11.19
N GLY A 200 -19.75 -11.96 10.97
CA GLY A 200 -21.08 -12.11 11.55
C GLY A 200 -22.12 -11.09 11.02
N GLY A 201 -21.86 -10.47 9.87
CA GLY A 201 -22.73 -9.45 9.28
C GLY A 201 -22.14 -8.74 8.06
N GLY A 202 -22.83 -7.66 7.65
CA GLY A 202 -22.52 -6.90 6.44
C GLY A 202 -23.37 -7.34 5.25
N ARG A 203 -23.43 -6.50 4.21
CA ARG A 203 -24.16 -6.79 2.95
C ARG A 203 -23.18 -6.94 1.80
N ILE A 204 -23.38 -7.96 1.00
CA ILE A 204 -22.61 -8.16 -0.25
C ILE A 204 -23.37 -7.45 -1.37
N LEU A 205 -22.73 -6.48 -2.01
CA LEU A 205 -23.29 -5.65 -3.06
C LEU A 205 -22.35 -5.54 -4.25
N SER A 206 -22.90 -5.20 -5.41
CA SER A 206 -22.12 -4.67 -6.51
C SER A 206 -21.62 -3.25 -6.18
N LEU A 207 -20.66 -2.76 -6.97
CA LEU A 207 -20.13 -1.40 -6.79
C LEU A 207 -21.24 -0.35 -6.96
N ASP A 208 -22.04 -0.50 -8.01
CA ASP A 208 -23.09 0.46 -8.36
C ASP A 208 -24.23 0.52 -7.31
N GLU A 209 -24.45 -0.59 -6.60
CA GLU A 209 -25.42 -0.63 -5.48
C GLU A 209 -24.83 -0.04 -4.19
N ALA A 210 -23.54 -0.27 -3.94
CA ALA A 210 -22.91 0.14 -2.68
C ALA A 210 -22.61 1.64 -2.61
N LEU A 211 -22.17 2.25 -3.72
CA LEU A 211 -21.74 3.65 -3.74
C LEU A 211 -22.85 4.64 -3.31
N PRO A 212 -24.10 4.52 -3.78
CA PRO A 212 -25.17 5.45 -3.37
C PRO A 212 -25.59 5.33 -1.90
N GLU A 213 -25.23 4.23 -1.23
CA GLU A 213 -25.59 3.98 0.16
C GLU A 213 -24.49 4.38 1.16
N ALA A 214 -23.24 4.56 0.69
CA ALA A 214 -22.09 4.72 1.54
C ALA A 214 -21.84 6.16 2.00
N ASP A 215 -21.65 6.35 3.29
CA ASP A 215 -21.15 7.59 3.89
C ASP A 215 -19.60 7.64 3.85
N VAL A 216 -18.97 6.45 3.90
CA VAL A 216 -17.51 6.28 3.75
C VAL A 216 -17.24 5.18 2.74
N VAL A 217 -16.34 5.42 1.79
CA VAL A 217 -15.87 4.43 0.82
C VAL A 217 -14.39 4.19 1.03
N VAL A 218 -14.02 2.96 1.42
CA VAL A 218 -12.63 2.51 1.45
C VAL A 218 -12.35 1.72 0.19
N TRP A 219 -11.55 2.28 -0.69
CA TRP A 219 -11.16 1.67 -1.96
C TRP A 219 -9.78 1.04 -1.85
N VAL A 220 -9.70 -0.28 -1.87
CA VAL A 220 -8.45 -1.05 -1.79
C VAL A 220 -8.37 -2.14 -2.86
N ALA A 221 -9.19 -2.01 -3.90
CA ALA A 221 -9.10 -2.84 -5.08
C ALA A 221 -8.01 -2.30 -6.02
N SER A 222 -7.21 -3.19 -6.60
CA SER A 222 -6.30 -2.85 -7.69
C SER A 222 -7.02 -3.02 -9.01
N LEU A 223 -7.17 -1.94 -9.77
CA LEU A 223 -7.75 -1.93 -11.10
C LEU A 223 -6.68 -1.55 -12.12
N PRO A 224 -6.73 -2.12 -13.34
CA PRO A 224 -5.77 -1.79 -14.39
C PRO A 224 -5.98 -0.39 -14.99
N GLN A 225 -7.10 0.26 -14.70
CA GLN A 225 -7.46 1.57 -15.22
C GLN A 225 -8.04 2.45 -14.12
N THR A 226 -7.79 3.75 -14.23
CA THR A 226 -8.41 4.75 -13.35
C THR A 226 -9.92 4.75 -13.59
N LEU A 227 -10.68 4.63 -12.50
CA LEU A 227 -12.14 4.69 -12.53
C LEU A 227 -12.59 6.13 -12.24
N THR A 228 -13.43 6.67 -13.12
CA THR A 228 -14.12 7.93 -12.84
C THR A 228 -15.44 7.59 -12.16
N ILE A 229 -15.59 8.01 -10.90
CA ILE A 229 -16.85 7.90 -10.16
C ILE A 229 -17.62 9.20 -10.37
N ASP A 230 -18.87 9.07 -10.78
CA ASP A 230 -19.77 10.22 -10.85
C ASP A 230 -20.20 10.63 -9.43
N ALA A 231 -19.85 11.84 -9.02
CA ALA A 231 -20.21 12.40 -7.72
C ALA A 231 -21.73 12.41 -7.48
N ALA A 232 -22.53 12.50 -8.54
CA ALA A 232 -24.00 12.45 -8.44
C ALA A 232 -24.51 11.09 -7.91
N ASN A 233 -23.71 10.05 -7.97
CA ASN A 233 -24.05 8.72 -7.45
C ASN A 233 -23.57 8.50 -6.01
N LEU A 234 -23.06 9.52 -5.34
CA LEU A 234 -22.54 9.44 -3.97
C LEU A 234 -23.42 10.23 -3.02
N ARG A 235 -23.44 9.84 -1.76
CA ARG A 235 -24.01 10.65 -0.69
C ARG A 235 -23.14 11.89 -0.43
N SER A 236 -23.76 12.92 0.13
CA SER A 236 -23.04 14.11 0.63
C SER A 236 -23.43 14.34 2.09
N PRO A 237 -22.47 14.46 3.02
CA PRO A 237 -21.02 14.31 2.81
C PRO A 237 -20.62 12.86 2.58
N CYS A 238 -19.56 12.63 1.79
CA CYS A 238 -18.93 11.32 1.60
C CYS A 238 -17.42 11.41 1.72
N LEU A 239 -16.81 10.52 2.52
CA LEU A 239 -15.36 10.34 2.60
C LEU A 239 -14.95 9.15 1.74
N MET A 240 -14.10 9.39 0.75
CA MET A 240 -13.49 8.32 -0.06
C MET A 240 -12.00 8.20 0.24
N ILE A 241 -11.55 7.01 0.62
CA ILE A 241 -10.13 6.73 0.84
C ILE A 241 -9.63 5.79 -0.26
N ASP A 242 -8.80 6.32 -1.16
CA ASP A 242 -8.19 5.54 -2.26
C ASP A 242 -6.88 4.91 -1.80
N GLY A 243 -6.95 3.69 -1.29
CA GLY A 243 -5.82 2.82 -0.94
C GLY A 243 -5.40 1.88 -2.07
N GLY A 244 -5.98 1.99 -3.26
CA GLY A 244 -5.60 1.22 -4.44
C GLY A 244 -4.17 1.53 -4.93
N TYR A 245 -3.58 0.61 -5.69
CA TYR A 245 -2.32 0.83 -6.38
C TYR A 245 -2.37 0.26 -7.79
N PRO A 246 -2.09 1.06 -8.84
CA PRO A 246 -1.99 2.53 -8.78
C PRO A 246 -3.27 3.15 -8.25
N LYS A 247 -3.25 4.45 -7.91
CA LYS A 247 -4.47 5.14 -7.44
C LYS A 247 -5.56 5.04 -8.50
N ASN A 248 -6.74 4.63 -8.06
CA ASN A 248 -7.82 4.28 -8.99
C ASN A 248 -8.87 5.38 -9.12
N LEU A 249 -8.93 6.31 -8.17
CA LEU A 249 -9.94 7.35 -8.16
C LEU A 249 -9.39 8.65 -8.74
N ASN A 250 -10.10 9.23 -9.70
CA ASN A 250 -9.76 10.53 -10.21
C ASN A 250 -10.23 11.60 -9.20
N SER A 251 -9.35 12.56 -8.86
CA SER A 251 -9.67 13.70 -7.99
C SER A 251 -10.80 14.59 -8.51
N LYS A 252 -11.23 14.44 -9.78
CA LYS A 252 -12.43 15.08 -10.31
C LYS A 252 -13.74 14.59 -9.67
N ALA A 253 -13.69 13.50 -8.90
CA ALA A 253 -14.81 13.11 -8.04
C ALA A 253 -15.00 14.05 -6.83
N SER A 254 -14.04 14.94 -6.56
CA SER A 254 -14.15 15.95 -5.51
C SER A 254 -15.11 17.06 -5.94
N GLY A 255 -16.22 17.22 -5.25
CA GLY A 255 -17.22 18.26 -5.46
C GLY A 255 -18.29 18.17 -4.39
N ASP A 256 -18.97 19.27 -4.07
CA ASP A 256 -20.15 19.41 -3.20
C ASP A 256 -20.27 18.36 -2.05
N GLY A 257 -19.25 18.32 -1.15
CA GLY A 257 -19.23 17.42 0.01
C GLY A 257 -18.66 16.02 -0.27
N ILE A 258 -18.02 15.78 -1.43
CA ILE A 258 -17.27 14.54 -1.70
C ILE A 258 -15.79 14.79 -1.48
N HIS A 259 -15.20 14.08 -0.52
CA HIS A 259 -13.82 14.25 -0.11
C HIS A 259 -13.01 13.00 -0.45
N VAL A 260 -12.05 13.11 -1.39
CA VAL A 260 -11.18 12.00 -1.80
C VAL A 260 -9.81 12.17 -1.15
N LEU A 261 -9.42 11.21 -0.32
CA LEU A 261 -8.13 11.15 0.36
C LEU A 261 -7.27 10.02 -0.23
N LYS A 262 -6.00 10.31 -0.49
CA LYS A 262 -5.03 9.27 -0.88
C LYS A 262 -4.76 8.34 0.31
N GLY A 263 -5.21 7.09 0.19
CA GLY A 263 -5.10 6.07 1.23
C GLY A 263 -3.69 5.47 1.30
N GLY A 264 -3.31 5.01 2.50
CA GLY A 264 -2.05 4.29 2.69
C GLY A 264 -0.79 5.15 2.55
N ILE A 265 -0.88 6.47 2.78
CA ILE A 265 0.25 7.38 2.84
C ILE A 265 0.45 7.85 4.28
N VAL A 266 1.71 7.87 4.70
CA VAL A 266 2.13 8.42 5.99
C VAL A 266 3.05 9.61 5.80
N GLU A 267 3.01 10.55 6.75
CA GLU A 267 3.94 11.67 6.86
C GLU A 267 4.85 11.44 8.07
N PHE A 268 6.16 11.59 7.88
CA PHE A 268 7.17 11.54 8.92
C PHE A 268 7.46 12.96 9.43
N GLY A 269 7.77 13.08 10.72
CA GLY A 269 7.91 14.36 11.39
C GLY A 269 9.10 15.22 10.92
N SER A 270 10.09 14.64 10.25
CA SER A 270 11.26 15.31 9.65
C SER A 270 11.48 14.85 8.21
N ASP A 271 12.43 15.46 7.52
CA ASP A 271 12.79 15.01 6.18
C ASP A 271 13.41 13.61 6.24
N ILE A 272 12.95 12.74 5.33
CA ILE A 272 13.39 11.35 5.23
C ILE A 272 14.79 11.27 4.62
N GLY A 273 15.19 12.31 3.91
CA GLY A 273 16.51 12.43 3.29
C GLY A 273 16.67 11.68 1.98
N TRP A 274 15.56 11.18 1.38
CA TRP A 274 15.69 10.58 0.05
C TRP A 274 15.75 11.63 -1.06
N GLN A 275 16.59 11.31 -2.06
CA GLN A 275 16.78 12.15 -3.22
C GLN A 275 16.18 11.55 -4.49
N MET A 276 16.04 10.23 -4.54
CA MET A 276 15.70 9.48 -5.76
C MET A 276 14.26 8.95 -5.77
N MET A 277 13.54 9.02 -4.66
CA MET A 277 12.15 8.57 -4.57
C MET A 277 11.18 9.74 -4.75
N GLU A 278 11.23 10.42 -5.89
CA GLU A 278 10.13 11.30 -6.29
C GLU A 278 8.93 10.45 -6.67
N VAL A 279 7.98 10.36 -5.77
CA VAL A 279 6.68 9.77 -6.08
C VAL A 279 5.75 10.91 -6.46
N ALA A 280 5.39 10.98 -7.73
CA ALA A 280 4.50 12.02 -8.30
C ALA A 280 3.15 12.13 -7.57
N GLU A 281 2.80 11.14 -6.75
CA GLU A 281 1.57 11.10 -5.98
C GLU A 281 1.65 11.83 -4.63
N MET A 282 2.84 12.28 -4.20
CA MET A 282 3.04 12.87 -2.87
C MET A 282 3.17 14.39 -2.94
N GLU A 283 2.46 15.08 -2.06
CA GLU A 283 2.51 16.55 -1.95
C GLU A 283 3.82 17.02 -1.29
N LYS A 284 4.38 16.19 -0.40
CA LYS A 284 5.63 16.45 0.32
C LYS A 284 6.55 15.24 0.22
N PRO A 285 7.17 14.99 -0.94
CA PRO A 285 7.92 13.76 -1.19
C PRO A 285 9.08 13.54 -0.21
N GLN A 286 9.68 14.61 0.37
CA GLN A 286 10.74 14.49 1.38
C GLN A 286 10.25 13.99 2.74
N ARG A 287 8.95 14.05 3.01
CA ARG A 287 8.35 13.72 4.32
C ARG A 287 7.26 12.67 4.25
N GLN A 288 6.78 12.35 3.06
CA GLN A 288 5.70 11.40 2.83
C GLN A 288 6.22 10.13 2.19
N MET A 289 5.63 9.00 2.55
CA MET A 289 5.90 7.72 1.92
C MET A 289 4.68 6.81 1.93
N PHE A 290 4.73 5.77 1.12
CA PHE A 290 3.74 4.70 1.21
C PHE A 290 3.89 3.93 2.52
N ALA A 291 2.76 3.63 3.17
CA ALA A 291 2.72 2.89 4.42
C ALA A 291 3.37 1.50 4.31
N CYS A 292 3.31 0.86 3.13
CA CYS A 292 3.98 -0.41 2.90
C CYS A 292 5.50 -0.33 3.07
N PHE A 293 6.14 0.76 2.64
CA PHE A 293 7.55 1.00 2.88
C PHE A 293 7.84 1.34 4.34
N ALA A 294 7.00 2.19 4.94
CA ALA A 294 7.16 2.54 6.34
C ALA A 294 7.10 1.31 7.26
N GLU A 295 6.41 0.22 6.90
CA GLU A 295 6.37 -1.00 7.69
C GLU A 295 7.79 -1.56 7.94
N ALA A 296 8.63 -1.71 6.91
CA ALA A 296 9.99 -2.23 7.11
C ALA A 296 10.85 -1.30 7.96
N ILE A 297 10.67 0.01 7.83
CA ILE A 297 11.34 1.01 8.66
C ILE A 297 10.92 0.86 10.13
N LEU A 298 9.63 0.72 10.40
CA LEU A 298 9.09 0.51 11.74
C LEU A 298 9.55 -0.80 12.34
N LEU A 299 9.56 -1.88 11.56
CA LEU A 299 10.07 -3.18 12.00
C LEU A 299 11.55 -3.12 12.36
N GLU A 300 12.36 -2.36 11.61
CA GLU A 300 13.76 -2.12 11.96
C GLU A 300 13.91 -1.34 13.26
N PHE A 301 13.13 -0.27 13.47
CA PHE A 301 13.12 0.47 14.74
C PHE A 301 12.76 -0.42 15.93
N GLU A 302 11.83 -1.36 15.75
CA GLU A 302 11.39 -2.28 16.81
C GLU A 302 12.27 -3.55 16.92
N GLY A 303 13.30 -3.71 16.08
CA GLY A 303 14.17 -4.89 16.05
C GLY A 303 13.46 -6.18 15.62
N ILE A 304 12.40 -6.05 14.80
CA ILE A 304 11.61 -7.18 14.29
C ILE A 304 12.09 -7.51 12.88
N HIS A 305 12.89 -8.53 12.74
CA HIS A 305 13.50 -8.94 11.47
C HIS A 305 12.86 -10.22 10.91
N THR A 306 11.55 -10.27 10.92
CA THR A 306 10.79 -11.41 10.42
C THR A 306 9.58 -10.96 9.62
N ASN A 307 9.12 -11.81 8.70
CA ASN A 307 7.93 -11.56 7.89
C ASN A 307 6.75 -11.12 8.76
N PHE A 308 6.22 -9.95 8.48
CA PHE A 308 5.14 -9.37 9.26
C PHE A 308 3.79 -9.41 8.55
N SER A 309 3.77 -9.11 7.26
CA SER A 309 2.51 -8.96 6.49
C SER A 309 2.34 -9.97 5.36
N TRP A 310 3.41 -10.61 4.89
CA TRP A 310 3.34 -11.43 3.70
C TRP A 310 2.73 -12.80 3.97
N GLY A 311 1.79 -13.15 3.13
CA GLY A 311 1.03 -14.39 3.19
C GLY A 311 -0.43 -14.14 3.51
N ARG A 312 -1.30 -14.87 2.81
CA ARG A 312 -2.75 -14.73 2.96
C ARG A 312 -3.18 -14.95 4.41
N ASN A 313 -4.00 -14.04 4.92
CA ASN A 313 -4.48 -14.02 6.31
C ASN A 313 -3.38 -13.76 7.36
N ASN A 314 -2.22 -13.25 6.97
CA ASN A 314 -1.15 -12.91 7.91
C ASN A 314 -1.36 -11.54 8.60
N ILE A 315 -2.36 -10.77 8.18
CA ILE A 315 -2.75 -9.51 8.81
C ILE A 315 -3.78 -9.79 9.89
N SER A 316 -3.48 -9.41 11.13
CA SER A 316 -4.41 -9.49 12.26
C SER A 316 -4.58 -8.12 12.91
N LEU A 317 -5.67 -7.94 13.68
CA LEU A 317 -5.91 -6.70 14.43
C LEU A 317 -4.79 -6.43 15.44
N ASP A 318 -4.27 -7.48 16.09
CA ASP A 318 -3.16 -7.34 17.06
C ASP A 318 -1.87 -6.86 16.39
N LYS A 319 -1.56 -7.36 15.19
CA LYS A 319 -0.43 -6.85 14.39
C LYS A 319 -0.66 -5.42 13.93
N MET A 320 -1.90 -5.05 13.56
CA MET A 320 -2.24 -3.67 13.24
C MET A 320 -2.06 -2.76 14.44
N ASP A 321 -2.49 -3.17 15.64
CA ASP A 321 -2.29 -2.42 16.88
C ASP A 321 -0.79 -2.26 17.20
N LEU A 322 0.00 -3.33 17.05
CA LEU A 322 1.44 -3.31 17.28
C LEU A 322 2.17 -2.33 16.35
N ILE A 323 1.96 -2.48 15.04
CA ILE A 323 2.64 -1.62 14.05
C ILE A 323 2.15 -0.17 14.13
N GLY A 324 0.87 0.02 14.49
CA GLY A 324 0.30 1.33 14.73
C GLY A 324 0.91 2.05 15.93
N ALA A 325 1.14 1.34 17.02
CA ALA A 325 1.84 1.88 18.19
C ALA A 325 3.29 2.27 17.85
N ALA A 326 3.99 1.43 17.08
CA ALA A 326 5.32 1.74 16.56
C ALA A 326 5.29 2.96 15.63
N SER A 327 4.30 3.06 14.71
CA SER A 327 4.10 4.20 13.82
C SER A 327 4.05 5.52 14.59
N LEU A 328 3.19 5.60 15.58
CA LEU A 328 3.05 6.80 16.43
C LEU A 328 4.32 7.10 17.24
N ARG A 329 4.95 6.08 17.82
CA ARG A 329 6.19 6.20 18.60
C ARG A 329 7.33 6.78 17.79
N HIS A 330 7.47 6.32 16.55
CA HIS A 330 8.56 6.70 15.66
C HIS A 330 8.24 7.88 14.75
N GLY A 331 7.09 8.56 14.97
CA GLY A 331 6.75 9.82 14.32
C GLY A 331 6.13 9.71 12.92
N PHE A 332 5.59 8.54 12.56
CA PHE A 332 4.83 8.36 11.34
C PHE A 332 3.34 8.57 11.61
N GLN A 333 2.72 9.47 10.87
CA GLN A 333 1.30 9.80 11.00
C GLN A 333 0.56 9.50 9.70
N ALA A 334 -0.65 8.98 9.82
CA ALA A 334 -1.53 8.78 8.67
C ALA A 334 -1.90 10.16 8.07
N LEU A 335 -1.83 10.26 6.74
CA LEU A 335 -2.19 11.49 6.04
C LEU A 335 -3.67 11.81 6.28
N GLY A 336 -3.95 13.05 6.69
CA GLY A 336 -5.30 13.55 6.93
C GLY A 336 -5.77 14.53 5.86
N LEU A 337 -7.05 14.89 5.90
CA LEU A 337 -7.59 16.01 5.14
C LEU A 337 -6.91 17.30 5.57
N THR A 338 -6.49 18.10 4.59
CA THR A 338 -6.03 19.46 4.88
C THR A 338 -7.22 20.36 5.21
N ALA A 339 -6.99 21.48 5.94
CA ALA A 339 -8.04 22.43 6.24
C ALA A 339 -8.76 22.97 4.98
N ALA A 340 -8.02 23.08 3.86
CA ALA A 340 -8.59 23.47 2.57
C ALA A 340 -9.52 22.39 1.96
N MET A 341 -9.23 21.10 2.22
CA MET A 341 -10.06 19.99 1.74
C MET A 341 -11.30 19.77 2.62
N ALA A 342 -11.23 20.12 3.90
CA ALA A 342 -12.35 19.97 4.83
C ALA A 342 -13.41 21.09 4.71
N SER A 343 -13.06 22.22 4.05
CA SER A 343 -13.92 23.38 3.89
C SER A 343 -14.54 23.51 2.48
N ALA A 344 -14.22 22.60 1.58
CA ALA A 344 -14.78 22.50 0.23
C ALA A 344 -15.94 21.48 0.20
#